data_ae6936971b576f80d9eccb6ad960893d
#
_entry.id   ae6936971b576f80d9eccb6ad960893d
#
_cell.length_a   1.000
_cell.length_b   1.000
_cell.length_c   1.000
_cell.angle_alpha   90.00
_cell.angle_beta   90.00
_cell.angle_gamma   90.00
#
_symmetry.space_group_name_H-M   'P 1'
#
loop_
_entity.id
_entity.type
_entity.pdbx_description
1 polymer ?
#
loop_
_entity_poly.entity_id
_entity_poly.type
_entity_poly.pdbx_seq_one_letter_code
_entity_poly.pdbx_strand_id
1 'polypeptide(L)'
;MRRLRVLVVEDDPVVSQINQQFVERIEGFEVAGAAQSASAALELLRRTNPDLVLLDIYMPGGDGVQLLKEIRRLGAEVDVIPVTAARDARVVGELMRNGAVGYIVKPFKFERMASTLQAYRRWRNSLDGDTPLSQAEVDRLRRVLASPYENELPKGLDRLTLDSITEFLAHHREYLTAEEVAEQVGTSRVTARRYLEYLAEVSQAEVRLTYGAVGRPVRRYQLLDLSEHPP
;
A
#
# COMPACT_ATOMS: atom_id res chain seq x y z
N MET A 1 -20.98 14.16 -3.80
CA MET A 1 -20.37 13.17 -2.85
C MET A 1 -19.80 13.94 -1.65
N ARG A 2 -19.98 13.43 -0.42
CA ARG A 2 -19.39 14.01 0.79
C ARG A 2 -17.85 13.91 0.71
N ARG A 3 -17.13 14.95 1.14
CA ARG A 3 -15.67 14.86 1.33
C ARG A 3 -15.35 14.03 2.58
N LEU A 4 -14.32 13.22 2.49
CA LEU A 4 -13.79 12.47 3.62
C LEU A 4 -12.93 13.40 4.48
N ARG A 5 -13.20 13.44 5.77
CA ARG A 5 -12.60 14.35 6.75
C ARG A 5 -11.36 13.70 7.36
N VAL A 6 -10.21 14.34 7.21
CA VAL A 6 -8.91 13.80 7.63
C VAL A 6 -8.36 14.59 8.81
N LEU A 7 -8.04 13.90 9.90
CA LEU A 7 -7.24 14.42 10.99
C LEU A 7 -5.76 14.12 10.74
N VAL A 8 -4.92 15.15 10.70
CA VAL A 8 -3.47 14.98 10.57
C VAL A 8 -2.83 15.01 11.95
N VAL A 9 -2.06 13.97 12.31
CA VAL A 9 -1.35 13.86 13.59
C VAL A 9 0.14 13.75 13.30
N GLU A 10 0.88 14.81 13.57
CA GLU A 10 2.29 15.00 13.22
C GLU A 10 2.90 16.03 14.17
N ASP A 11 4.00 15.72 14.85
CA ASP A 11 4.63 16.59 15.83
C ASP A 11 5.44 17.73 15.21
N ASP A 12 6.03 17.50 14.03
CA ASP A 12 6.72 18.57 13.28
C ASP A 12 5.69 19.49 12.60
N PRO A 13 5.63 20.78 12.97
CA PRO A 13 4.62 21.68 12.41
C PRO A 13 4.79 21.94 10.92
N VAL A 14 6.02 21.84 10.38
CA VAL A 14 6.28 22.05 8.95
C VAL A 14 5.79 20.83 8.17
N VAL A 15 6.10 19.64 8.64
CA VAL A 15 5.64 18.36 8.03
C VAL A 15 4.11 18.26 8.13
N SER A 16 3.55 18.64 9.27
CA SER A 16 2.09 18.71 9.47
C SER A 16 1.42 19.62 8.45
N GLN A 17 1.97 20.81 8.22
CA GLN A 17 1.44 21.75 7.23
C GLN A 17 1.53 21.20 5.80
N ILE A 18 2.63 20.55 5.45
CA ILE A 18 2.80 19.89 4.14
C ILE A 18 1.76 18.79 3.96
N ASN A 19 1.58 17.94 4.97
CA ASN A 19 0.60 16.85 4.93
C ASN A 19 -0.83 17.40 4.77
N GLN A 20 -1.19 18.47 5.46
CA GLN A 20 -2.47 19.14 5.32
C GLN A 20 -2.66 19.68 3.88
N GLN A 21 -1.66 20.37 3.32
CA GLN A 21 -1.71 20.85 1.94
C GLN A 21 -1.86 19.70 0.93
N PHE A 22 -1.23 18.58 1.18
CA PHE A 22 -1.38 17.39 0.33
C PHE A 22 -2.82 16.86 0.38
N VAL A 23 -3.39 16.71 1.57
CA VAL A 23 -4.78 16.28 1.75
C VAL A 23 -5.76 17.20 1.03
N GLU A 24 -5.64 18.52 1.19
CA GLU A 24 -6.55 19.48 0.56
C GLU A 24 -6.49 19.51 -0.97
N ARG A 25 -5.35 19.09 -1.55
CA ARG A 25 -5.17 18.99 -3.00
C ARG A 25 -5.75 17.70 -3.59
N ILE A 26 -6.10 16.72 -2.74
CA ILE A 26 -6.62 15.44 -3.20
C ILE A 26 -8.14 15.50 -3.27
N GLU A 27 -8.68 15.29 -4.45
CA GLU A 27 -10.13 15.36 -4.67
C GLU A 27 -10.89 14.38 -3.79
N GLY A 28 -11.91 14.88 -3.08
CA GLY A 28 -12.77 14.10 -2.22
C GLY A 28 -12.31 14.02 -0.77
N PHE A 29 -11.27 14.78 -0.39
CA PHE A 29 -10.78 14.90 0.97
C PHE A 29 -10.80 16.35 1.47
N GLU A 30 -10.84 16.53 2.78
CA GLU A 30 -10.68 17.82 3.47
C GLU A 30 -10.02 17.60 4.83
N VAL A 31 -9.29 18.60 5.31
CA VAL A 31 -8.65 18.55 6.63
C VAL A 31 -9.69 18.86 7.71
N ALA A 32 -9.94 17.94 8.63
CA ALA A 32 -10.81 18.12 9.79
C ALA A 32 -10.09 18.81 10.95
N GLY A 33 -8.77 18.75 10.97
CA GLY A 33 -7.90 19.34 11.97
C GLY A 33 -6.49 18.80 11.92
N ALA A 34 -5.60 19.39 12.72
CA ALA A 34 -4.22 18.93 12.88
C ALA A 34 -3.84 18.91 14.36
N ALA A 35 -3.15 17.85 14.79
CA ALA A 35 -2.68 17.66 16.15
C ALA A 35 -1.16 17.42 16.16
N GLN A 36 -0.46 17.99 17.12
CA GLN A 36 0.99 17.80 17.29
C GLN A 36 1.33 16.85 18.46
N SER A 37 0.32 16.22 19.05
CA SER A 37 0.50 15.27 20.15
C SER A 37 -0.67 14.30 20.22
N ALA A 38 -0.45 13.15 20.87
CA ALA A 38 -1.50 12.16 21.11
C ALA A 38 -2.69 12.72 21.88
N SER A 39 -2.46 13.56 22.91
CA SER A 39 -3.53 14.17 23.68
C SER A 39 -4.39 15.13 22.87
N ALA A 40 -3.76 15.99 22.06
CA ALA A 40 -4.47 16.89 21.15
C ALA A 40 -5.25 16.11 20.07
N ALA A 41 -4.68 14.99 19.56
CA ALA A 41 -5.36 14.14 18.61
C ALA A 41 -6.64 13.51 19.18
N LEU A 42 -6.59 12.99 20.42
CA LEU A 42 -7.77 12.44 21.10
C LEU A 42 -8.86 13.48 21.37
N GLU A 43 -8.49 14.71 21.69
CA GLU A 43 -9.44 15.82 21.85
C GLU A 43 -10.11 16.16 20.50
N LEU A 44 -9.31 16.30 19.43
CA LEU A 44 -9.83 16.62 18.10
C LEU A 44 -10.68 15.49 17.52
N LEU A 45 -10.35 14.23 17.76
CA LEU A 45 -11.17 13.09 17.37
C LEU A 45 -12.61 13.22 17.88
N ARG A 46 -12.79 13.57 19.16
CA ARG A 46 -14.12 13.75 19.77
C ARG A 46 -14.88 14.93 19.21
N ARG A 47 -14.19 16.02 18.87
CA ARG A 47 -14.78 17.29 18.43
C ARG A 47 -15.11 17.32 16.95
N THR A 48 -14.26 16.68 16.13
CA THR A 48 -14.35 16.83 14.68
C THR A 48 -14.94 15.59 14.00
N ASN A 49 -14.99 14.44 14.68
CA ASN A 49 -15.48 13.17 14.12
C ASN A 49 -14.93 12.92 12.70
N PRO A 50 -13.60 12.74 12.53
CA PRO A 50 -12.99 12.53 11.24
C PRO A 50 -13.29 11.12 10.70
N ASP A 51 -13.24 10.95 9.40
CA ASP A 51 -13.35 9.65 8.74
C ASP A 51 -12.01 8.90 8.74
N LEU A 52 -10.90 9.65 8.72
CA LEU A 52 -9.55 9.11 8.62
C LEU A 52 -8.57 9.90 9.48
N VAL A 53 -7.62 9.19 10.09
CA VAL A 53 -6.45 9.77 10.75
C VAL A 53 -5.19 9.43 9.94
N LEU A 54 -4.43 10.44 9.53
CA LEU A 54 -3.04 10.29 9.10
C LEU A 54 -2.15 10.45 10.33
N LEU A 55 -1.47 9.38 10.75
CA LEU A 55 -0.79 9.32 12.04
C LEU A 55 0.71 9.10 11.88
N ASP A 56 1.52 10.07 12.32
CA ASP A 56 2.94 9.76 12.55
C ASP A 56 3.09 8.83 13.76
N ILE A 57 3.92 7.82 13.58
CA ILE A 57 4.19 6.82 14.61
C ILE A 57 5.31 7.28 15.56
N TYR A 58 6.26 8.06 15.05
CA TYR A 58 7.41 8.52 15.83
C TYR A 58 7.27 9.97 16.25
N MET A 59 6.47 10.21 17.27
CA MET A 59 6.31 11.53 17.87
C MET A 59 6.98 11.61 19.26
N PRO A 60 7.66 12.71 19.61
CA PRO A 60 8.20 12.90 20.97
C PRO A 60 7.12 12.80 22.04
N GLY A 61 7.40 12.04 23.10
CA GLY A 61 6.50 11.91 24.24
C GLY A 61 5.23 11.09 24.03
N GLY A 62 5.06 10.48 22.89
CA GLY A 62 3.92 9.59 22.62
C GLY A 62 4.23 8.64 21.48
N ASP A 63 4.14 7.33 21.75
CA ASP A 63 4.19 6.31 20.72
C ASP A 63 2.88 6.37 19.93
N GLY A 64 2.95 6.68 18.62
CA GLY A 64 1.78 6.65 17.74
C GLY A 64 1.08 5.29 17.70
N VAL A 65 1.81 4.21 17.98
CA VAL A 65 1.21 2.88 18.17
C VAL A 65 0.28 2.88 19.40
N GLN A 66 0.68 3.53 20.48
CA GLN A 66 -0.17 3.65 21.69
C GLN A 66 -1.40 4.52 21.40
N LEU A 67 -1.26 5.59 20.63
CA LEU A 67 -2.40 6.39 20.22
C LEU A 67 -3.38 5.56 19.36
N LEU A 68 -2.90 4.76 18.42
CA LEU A 68 -3.74 3.86 17.63
C LEU A 68 -4.49 2.87 18.53
N LYS A 69 -3.82 2.25 19.50
CA LYS A 69 -4.46 1.34 20.50
C LYS A 69 -5.53 2.07 21.31
N GLU A 70 -5.25 3.29 21.72
CA GLU A 70 -6.20 4.11 22.51
C GLU A 70 -7.43 4.48 21.67
N ILE A 71 -7.26 4.85 20.41
CA ILE A 71 -8.36 5.09 19.46
C ILE A 71 -9.26 3.84 19.37
N ARG A 72 -8.68 2.65 19.26
CA ARG A 72 -9.45 1.39 19.21
C ARG A 72 -10.12 1.08 20.56
N ARG A 73 -9.44 1.32 21.69
CA ARG A 73 -10.01 1.13 23.04
C ARG A 73 -11.23 2.03 23.29
N LEU A 74 -11.22 3.23 22.73
CA LEU A 74 -12.34 4.17 22.81
C LEU A 74 -13.52 3.81 21.90
N GLY A 75 -13.40 2.79 21.06
CA GLY A 75 -14.43 2.39 20.11
C GLY A 75 -14.71 3.44 19.03
N ALA A 76 -13.74 4.32 18.74
CA ALA A 76 -13.90 5.34 17.72
C ALA A 76 -14.00 4.69 16.33
N GLU A 77 -15.07 4.99 15.60
CA GLU A 77 -15.29 4.54 14.22
C GLU A 77 -14.51 5.43 13.24
N VAL A 78 -13.19 5.39 13.35
CA VAL A 78 -12.28 6.15 12.49
C VAL A 78 -11.22 5.22 11.93
N ASP A 79 -10.92 5.37 10.64
CA ASP A 79 -9.84 4.64 10.00
C ASP A 79 -8.49 5.34 10.26
N VAL A 80 -7.41 4.55 10.28
CA VAL A 80 -6.06 5.08 10.55
C VAL A 80 -5.08 4.61 9.49
N ILE A 81 -4.38 5.56 8.87
CA ILE A 81 -3.25 5.32 7.98
C ILE A 81 -2.00 5.89 8.65
N PRO A 82 -1.07 5.05 9.13
CA PRO A 82 0.23 5.50 9.60
C PRO A 82 1.05 6.16 8.50
N VAL A 83 1.72 7.27 8.86
CA VAL A 83 2.67 8.00 8.01
C VAL A 83 3.99 8.02 8.76
N THR A 84 4.91 7.10 8.47
CA THR A 84 6.01 6.81 9.39
C THR A 84 7.33 6.49 8.69
N ALA A 85 8.46 6.73 9.36
CA ALA A 85 9.77 6.26 8.95
C ALA A 85 10.00 4.76 9.25
N ALA A 86 9.07 4.08 9.96
CA ALA A 86 9.20 2.68 10.32
C ALA A 86 9.26 1.78 9.06
N ARG A 87 10.32 0.98 9.00
CA ARG A 87 10.48 -0.10 8.02
C ARG A 87 10.63 -1.46 8.72
N ASP A 88 10.56 -1.49 10.05
CA ASP A 88 10.64 -2.73 10.83
C ASP A 88 9.33 -3.49 10.67
N ALA A 89 9.41 -4.72 10.18
CA ALA A 89 8.26 -5.60 9.96
C ALA A 89 7.44 -5.83 11.24
N ARG A 90 8.07 -5.78 12.42
CA ARG A 90 7.37 -5.92 13.72
C ARG A 90 6.45 -4.73 13.99
N VAL A 91 6.94 -3.50 13.76
CA VAL A 91 6.15 -2.28 13.93
C VAL A 91 5.01 -2.24 12.93
N VAL A 92 5.29 -2.50 11.66
CA VAL A 92 4.25 -2.58 10.60
C VAL A 92 3.21 -3.65 10.94
N GLY A 93 3.64 -4.84 11.35
CA GLY A 93 2.74 -5.92 11.78
C GLY A 93 1.89 -5.54 12.99
N GLU A 94 2.44 -4.78 13.95
CA GLU A 94 1.70 -4.28 15.10
C GLU A 94 0.64 -3.26 14.69
N LEU A 95 0.97 -2.32 13.80
CA LEU A 95 0.01 -1.35 13.25
C LEU A 95 -1.16 -2.04 12.55
N MET A 96 -0.87 -3.03 11.70
CA MET A 96 -1.91 -3.79 11.00
C MET A 96 -2.80 -4.59 11.96
N ARG A 97 -2.24 -5.25 12.97
CA ARG A 97 -3.03 -5.96 14.00
C ARG A 97 -3.92 -5.02 14.83
N ASN A 98 -3.55 -3.74 14.95
CA ASN A 98 -4.36 -2.72 15.61
C ASN A 98 -5.30 -1.99 14.64
N GLY A 99 -5.55 -2.54 13.45
CA GLY A 99 -6.56 -2.06 12.51
C GLY A 99 -6.14 -0.83 11.70
N ALA A 100 -4.85 -0.65 11.44
CA ALA A 100 -4.42 0.30 10.41
C ALA A 100 -4.90 -0.20 9.04
N VAL A 101 -5.52 0.69 8.26
CA VAL A 101 -6.10 0.35 6.94
C VAL A 101 -5.12 0.55 5.78
N GLY A 102 -3.90 0.93 6.06
CA GLY A 102 -2.81 1.13 5.10
C GLY A 102 -1.63 1.76 5.82
N TYR A 103 -0.59 2.16 5.08
CA TYR A 103 0.52 2.95 5.64
C TYR A 103 1.29 3.70 4.55
N ILE A 104 1.98 4.78 4.94
CA ILE A 104 2.86 5.57 4.08
C ILE A 104 4.23 5.64 4.73
N VAL A 105 5.29 5.25 4.00
CA VAL A 105 6.67 5.30 4.50
C VAL A 105 7.30 6.64 4.14
N LYS A 106 7.85 7.35 5.13
CA LYS A 106 8.66 8.57 4.95
C LYS A 106 10.08 8.23 4.46
N PRO A 107 10.71 9.03 3.57
CA PRO A 107 10.15 10.20 2.90
C PRO A 107 9.25 9.81 1.73
N PHE A 108 8.20 10.57 1.48
CA PHE A 108 7.27 10.35 0.36
C PHE A 108 6.97 11.66 -0.37
N LYS A 109 6.49 11.53 -1.61
CA LYS A 109 6.02 12.63 -2.45
C LYS A 109 4.50 12.73 -2.43
N PHE A 110 3.96 13.85 -2.95
CA PHE A 110 2.53 14.07 -3.09
C PHE A 110 1.80 12.90 -3.76
N GLU A 111 2.37 12.37 -4.86
CA GLU A 111 1.78 11.28 -5.64
C GLU A 111 1.53 10.03 -4.79
N ARG A 112 2.44 9.75 -3.85
CA ARG A 112 2.30 8.62 -2.92
C ARG A 112 1.13 8.80 -1.97
N MET A 113 0.99 9.97 -1.34
CA MET A 113 -0.17 10.25 -0.49
C MET A 113 -1.45 10.23 -1.31
N ALA A 114 -1.45 10.84 -2.50
CA ALA A 114 -2.61 10.88 -3.39
C ALA A 114 -3.07 9.47 -3.79
N SER A 115 -2.16 8.60 -4.22
CA SER A 115 -2.49 7.22 -4.59
C SER A 115 -3.06 6.42 -3.41
N THR A 116 -2.48 6.57 -2.22
CA THR A 116 -2.94 5.89 -1.00
C THR A 116 -4.33 6.37 -0.57
N LEU A 117 -4.57 7.67 -0.54
CA LEU A 117 -5.87 8.23 -0.14
C LEU A 117 -6.96 7.92 -1.18
N GLN A 118 -6.65 7.95 -2.47
CA GLN A 118 -7.60 7.55 -3.51
C GLN A 118 -7.93 6.04 -3.45
N ALA A 119 -6.97 5.19 -3.11
CA ALA A 119 -7.21 3.77 -2.87
C ALA A 119 -8.12 3.56 -1.65
N TYR A 120 -7.85 4.25 -0.54
CA TYR A 120 -8.70 4.26 0.65
C TYR A 120 -10.13 4.72 0.33
N ARG A 121 -10.31 5.81 -0.43
CA ARG A 121 -11.64 6.31 -0.83
C ARG A 121 -12.42 5.27 -1.63
N ARG A 122 -11.77 4.60 -2.60
CA ARG A 122 -12.41 3.51 -3.36
C ARG A 122 -12.84 2.36 -2.47
N TRP A 123 -11.97 1.95 -1.55
CA TRP A 123 -12.27 0.92 -0.56
C TRP A 123 -13.45 1.32 0.33
N ARG A 124 -13.43 2.52 0.90
CA ARG A 124 -14.52 3.02 1.75
C ARG A 124 -15.85 3.05 1.01
N ASN A 125 -15.87 3.61 -0.20
CA ASN A 125 -17.10 3.68 -1.02
C ASN A 125 -17.66 2.30 -1.38
N SER A 126 -16.84 1.27 -1.48
CA SER A 126 -17.33 -0.10 -1.75
C SER A 126 -17.93 -0.78 -0.53
N LEU A 127 -17.66 -0.26 0.69
CA LEU A 127 -18.30 -0.75 1.92
C LEU A 127 -19.63 -0.03 2.22
N ASP A 128 -19.86 1.16 1.67
CA ASP A 128 -21.08 1.96 1.88
C ASP A 128 -22.28 1.47 1.02
N GLY A 129 -22.13 0.40 0.23
CA GLY A 129 -23.18 -0.17 -0.60
C GLY A 129 -23.96 -1.27 0.12
N ASP A 130 -25.29 -1.26 -0.01
CA ASP A 130 -26.19 -2.33 0.49
C ASP A 130 -26.10 -3.65 -0.31
N THR A 131 -25.24 -3.71 -1.33
CA THR A 131 -25.09 -4.89 -2.18
C THR A 131 -24.11 -5.87 -1.56
N PRO A 132 -24.46 -7.17 -1.42
CA PRO A 132 -23.53 -8.18 -0.94
C PRO A 132 -22.28 -8.24 -1.81
N LEU A 133 -21.12 -8.16 -1.19
CA LEU A 133 -19.84 -8.27 -1.88
C LEU A 133 -19.59 -9.71 -2.31
N SER A 134 -19.20 -9.92 -3.55
CA SER A 134 -18.67 -11.21 -4.02
C SER A 134 -17.29 -11.47 -3.42
N GLN A 135 -16.87 -12.75 -3.37
CA GLN A 135 -15.53 -13.12 -2.88
C GLN A 135 -14.42 -12.37 -3.66
N ALA A 136 -14.57 -12.22 -4.98
CA ALA A 136 -13.61 -11.50 -5.81
C ALA A 136 -13.49 -10.01 -5.43
N GLU A 137 -14.59 -9.38 -5.03
CA GLU A 137 -14.60 -8.00 -4.52
C GLU A 137 -13.93 -7.91 -3.16
N VAL A 138 -14.21 -8.83 -2.24
CA VAL A 138 -13.51 -8.91 -0.95
C VAL A 138 -12.00 -9.07 -1.12
N ASP A 139 -11.57 -9.96 -2.02
CA ASP A 139 -10.15 -10.18 -2.31
C ASP A 139 -9.50 -8.95 -2.96
N ARG A 140 -10.23 -8.25 -3.81
CA ARG A 140 -9.79 -6.97 -4.40
C ARG A 140 -9.63 -5.88 -3.33
N LEU A 141 -10.58 -5.79 -2.38
CA LEU A 141 -10.53 -4.85 -1.27
C LEU A 141 -9.31 -5.12 -0.35
N ARG A 142 -9.03 -6.38 -0.04
CA ARG A 142 -7.86 -6.76 0.74
C ARG A 142 -6.56 -6.34 0.04
N ARG A 143 -6.45 -6.53 -1.26
CA ARG A 143 -5.28 -6.10 -2.06
C ARG A 143 -5.11 -4.58 -2.08
N VAL A 144 -6.18 -3.82 -2.22
CA VAL A 144 -6.14 -2.34 -2.21
C VAL A 144 -5.54 -1.80 -0.91
N LEU A 145 -5.81 -2.46 0.22
CA LEU A 145 -5.29 -2.07 1.53
C LEU A 145 -3.91 -2.66 1.84
N ALA A 146 -3.63 -3.87 1.35
CA ALA A 146 -2.41 -4.61 1.69
C ALA A 146 -1.17 -4.13 0.94
N SER A 147 -1.32 -3.50 -0.23
CA SER A 147 -0.18 -3.08 -1.04
C SER A 147 -0.30 -1.68 -1.62
N PRO A 148 -0.02 -0.65 -0.82
CA PRO A 148 0.20 0.69 -1.36
C PRO A 148 1.48 0.78 -2.22
N TYR A 149 2.38 -0.20 -2.16
CA TYR A 149 3.61 -0.25 -2.98
C TYR A 149 3.37 -0.68 -4.42
N GLU A 150 2.23 -1.34 -4.73
CA GLU A 150 1.96 -1.86 -6.08
C GLU A 150 1.50 -0.81 -7.10
N ASN A 151 1.31 0.45 -6.73
CA ASN A 151 0.79 1.47 -7.65
C ASN A 151 1.82 2.44 -8.23
N GLU A 152 3.05 2.50 -7.74
CA GLU A 152 4.13 3.24 -8.40
C GLU A 152 5.13 2.27 -8.99
N LEU A 153 4.88 1.86 -10.22
CA LEU A 153 5.87 1.13 -11.00
C LEU A 153 7.14 1.97 -11.16
N PRO A 154 8.34 1.40 -11.06
CA PRO A 154 9.58 2.09 -11.37
C PRO A 154 9.51 2.80 -12.71
N LYS A 155 10.20 3.93 -12.85
CA LYS A 155 10.24 4.68 -14.12
C LYS A 155 10.50 3.75 -15.31
N GLY A 156 9.58 3.79 -16.27
CA GLY A 156 9.64 3.01 -17.50
C GLY A 156 9.00 1.62 -17.43
N LEU A 157 8.35 1.25 -16.31
CA LEU A 157 7.37 0.18 -16.27
C LEU A 157 5.96 0.78 -16.39
N ASP A 158 5.09 0.14 -17.15
CA ASP A 158 3.68 0.49 -17.25
C ASP A 158 2.80 -0.65 -16.72
N ARG A 159 1.60 -0.31 -16.27
CA ARG A 159 0.69 -1.26 -15.61
C ARG A 159 0.14 -2.32 -16.57
N LEU A 160 -0.16 -1.94 -17.80
CA LEU A 160 -0.75 -2.87 -18.77
C LEU A 160 0.21 -4.01 -19.09
N THR A 161 1.49 -3.67 -19.34
CA THR A 161 2.54 -4.67 -19.60
C THR A 161 2.79 -5.55 -18.36
N LEU A 162 2.79 -4.95 -17.15
CA LEU A 162 2.94 -5.73 -15.92
C LEU A 162 1.80 -6.72 -15.73
N ASP A 163 0.56 -6.26 -15.90
CA ASP A 163 -0.63 -7.10 -15.74
C ASP A 163 -0.64 -8.25 -16.76
N SER A 164 -0.27 -7.98 -18.03
CA SER A 164 -0.16 -9.01 -19.07
C SER A 164 0.90 -10.05 -18.74
N ILE A 165 2.07 -9.63 -18.24
CA ILE A 165 3.15 -10.56 -17.82
C ILE A 165 2.71 -11.38 -16.61
N THR A 166 2.08 -10.75 -15.62
CA THR A 166 1.62 -11.43 -14.41
C THR A 166 0.52 -12.44 -14.72
N GLU A 167 -0.44 -12.07 -15.57
CA GLU A 167 -1.51 -12.98 -16.03
C GLU A 167 -0.93 -14.16 -16.80
N PHE A 168 0.01 -13.93 -17.70
CA PHE A 168 0.69 -15.02 -18.41
C PHE A 168 1.39 -15.99 -17.45
N LEU A 169 2.18 -15.47 -16.50
CA LEU A 169 2.89 -16.28 -15.50
C LEU A 169 1.93 -17.06 -14.59
N ALA A 170 0.76 -16.50 -14.24
CA ALA A 170 -0.23 -17.14 -13.39
C ALA A 170 -0.82 -18.42 -14.01
N HIS A 171 -0.85 -18.50 -15.34
CA HIS A 171 -1.31 -19.69 -16.06
C HIS A 171 -0.21 -20.74 -16.29
N HIS A 172 1.04 -20.45 -15.89
CA HIS A 172 2.19 -21.34 -16.08
C HIS A 172 2.82 -21.70 -14.75
N ARG A 173 2.89 -23.02 -14.46
CA ARG A 173 3.52 -23.53 -13.22
C ARG A 173 5.01 -23.86 -13.38
N GLU A 174 5.58 -23.55 -14.52
CA GLU A 174 7.00 -23.78 -14.83
C GLU A 174 7.83 -22.51 -14.75
N TYR A 175 9.14 -22.70 -14.58
CA TYR A 175 10.09 -21.59 -14.59
C TYR A 175 10.37 -21.13 -16.02
N LEU A 176 9.97 -19.90 -16.36
CA LEU A 176 10.09 -19.31 -17.70
C LEU A 176 11.26 -18.31 -17.77
N THR A 177 11.91 -18.25 -18.91
CA THR A 177 12.92 -17.23 -19.23
C THR A 177 12.27 -15.93 -19.68
N ALA A 178 13.02 -14.83 -19.62
CA ALA A 178 12.56 -13.55 -20.14
C ALA A 178 12.29 -13.57 -21.67
N GLU A 179 12.88 -14.50 -22.39
CA GLU A 179 12.69 -14.70 -23.84
C GLU A 179 11.35 -15.37 -24.11
N GLU A 180 11.06 -16.47 -23.40
CA GLU A 180 9.77 -17.18 -23.49
C GLU A 180 8.59 -16.28 -23.13
N VAL A 181 8.71 -15.48 -22.05
CA VAL A 181 7.69 -14.50 -21.65
C VAL A 181 7.52 -13.39 -22.69
N ALA A 182 8.63 -12.88 -23.23
CA ALA A 182 8.61 -11.81 -24.22
C ALA A 182 7.87 -12.19 -25.51
N GLU A 183 8.10 -13.40 -26.00
CA GLU A 183 7.44 -13.95 -27.20
C GLU A 183 5.92 -14.07 -27.01
N GLN A 184 5.48 -14.51 -25.85
CA GLN A 184 4.05 -14.74 -25.58
C GLN A 184 3.28 -13.43 -25.30
N VAL A 185 3.91 -12.48 -24.60
CA VAL A 185 3.27 -11.19 -24.25
C VAL A 185 3.43 -10.15 -25.37
N GLY A 186 4.22 -10.44 -26.42
CA GLY A 186 4.43 -9.51 -27.53
C GLY A 186 5.31 -8.32 -27.19
N THR A 187 6.34 -8.51 -26.34
CA THR A 187 7.26 -7.45 -25.92
C THR A 187 8.72 -7.81 -26.25
N SER A 188 9.68 -6.91 -25.96
CA SER A 188 11.09 -7.25 -26.11
C SER A 188 11.61 -8.07 -24.92
N ARG A 189 12.60 -8.95 -25.13
CA ARG A 189 13.28 -9.68 -24.06
C ARG A 189 13.81 -8.75 -22.96
N VAL A 190 14.34 -7.58 -23.35
CA VAL A 190 14.85 -6.59 -22.38
C VAL A 190 13.72 -6.04 -21.53
N THR A 191 12.58 -5.75 -22.15
CA THR A 191 11.38 -5.28 -21.47
C THR A 191 10.87 -6.37 -20.52
N ALA A 192 10.60 -7.59 -21.02
CA ALA A 192 10.11 -8.69 -20.18
C ALA A 192 11.04 -8.96 -18.98
N ARG A 193 12.37 -9.00 -19.21
CA ARG A 193 13.34 -9.18 -18.14
C ARG A 193 13.21 -8.12 -17.04
N ARG A 194 13.01 -6.86 -17.38
CA ARG A 194 12.88 -5.76 -16.44
C ARG A 194 11.63 -5.89 -15.56
N TYR A 195 10.50 -6.35 -16.12
CA TYR A 195 9.29 -6.62 -15.35
C TYR A 195 9.44 -7.88 -14.47
N LEU A 196 10.08 -8.92 -14.96
CA LEU A 196 10.35 -10.14 -14.22
C LEU A 196 11.30 -9.89 -13.03
N GLU A 197 12.34 -9.07 -13.22
CA GLU A 197 13.23 -8.63 -12.14
C GLU A 197 12.46 -7.79 -11.11
N TYR A 198 11.57 -6.90 -11.54
CA TYR A 198 10.69 -6.16 -10.65
C TYR A 198 9.77 -7.09 -9.84
N LEU A 199 9.09 -8.06 -10.47
CA LEU A 199 8.25 -9.04 -9.77
C LEU A 199 9.04 -9.84 -8.72
N ALA A 200 10.30 -10.16 -9.02
CA ALA A 200 11.19 -10.82 -8.08
C ALA A 200 11.59 -9.91 -6.91
N GLU A 201 11.90 -8.64 -7.17
CA GLU A 201 12.23 -7.63 -6.14
C GLU A 201 11.07 -7.39 -5.16
N VAL A 202 9.83 -7.41 -5.66
CA VAL A 202 8.63 -7.27 -4.82
C VAL A 202 8.11 -8.61 -4.27
N SER A 203 8.91 -9.68 -4.38
CA SER A 203 8.60 -11.01 -3.86
C SER A 203 7.30 -11.63 -4.42
N GLN A 204 6.95 -11.28 -5.65
CA GLN A 204 5.83 -11.89 -6.39
C GLN A 204 6.30 -13.01 -7.33
N ALA A 205 7.59 -13.07 -7.65
CA ALA A 205 8.16 -14.15 -8.45
C ALA A 205 9.43 -14.71 -7.81
N GLU A 206 9.62 -16.02 -7.96
CA GLU A 206 10.86 -16.71 -7.61
C GLU A 206 11.81 -16.73 -8.81
N VAL A 207 13.13 -16.61 -8.55
CA VAL A 207 14.18 -16.65 -9.57
C VAL A 207 15.05 -17.87 -9.37
N ARG A 208 15.23 -18.67 -10.40
CA ARG A 208 16.21 -19.76 -10.46
C ARG A 208 17.27 -19.53 -11.52
N LEU A 209 18.50 -19.87 -11.20
CA LEU A 209 19.61 -19.87 -12.15
C LEU A 209 19.76 -21.26 -12.73
N THR A 210 19.66 -21.37 -14.06
CA THR A 210 19.92 -22.63 -14.79
C THR A 210 21.27 -22.52 -15.50
N TYR A 211 22.14 -23.47 -15.25
CA TYR A 211 23.45 -23.58 -15.90
C TYR A 211 23.35 -24.51 -17.10
N GLY A 212 23.66 -24.02 -18.29
CA GLY A 212 23.83 -24.86 -19.49
C GLY A 212 25.23 -25.48 -19.54
N ALA A 213 25.45 -26.44 -20.44
CA ALA A 213 26.75 -27.07 -20.63
C ALA A 213 27.85 -26.10 -21.05
N VAL A 214 27.50 -24.97 -21.70
CA VAL A 214 28.39 -23.87 -22.11
C VAL A 214 27.59 -22.56 -22.06
N GLY A 215 28.16 -21.52 -21.43
CA GLY A 215 27.57 -20.17 -21.46
C GLY A 215 27.31 -19.57 -20.09
N ARG A 216 26.74 -18.36 -20.06
CA ARG A 216 26.31 -17.68 -18.83
C ARG A 216 25.05 -18.31 -18.26
N PRO A 217 24.88 -18.38 -16.93
CA PRO A 217 23.65 -18.88 -16.34
C PRO A 217 22.43 -18.08 -16.79
N VAL A 218 21.34 -18.79 -17.07
CA VAL A 218 20.07 -18.21 -17.51
C VAL A 218 19.15 -18.07 -16.30
N ARG A 219 18.58 -16.88 -16.10
CA ARG A 219 17.57 -16.63 -15.09
C ARG A 219 16.21 -17.12 -15.60
N ARG A 220 15.55 -17.92 -14.78
CA ARG A 220 14.18 -18.36 -14.99
C ARG A 220 13.30 -17.89 -13.85
N TYR A 221 12.07 -17.53 -14.14
CA TYR A 221 11.13 -16.88 -13.23
C TYR A 221 9.84 -17.69 -13.15
N GLN A 222 9.27 -17.77 -11.96
CA GLN A 222 7.96 -18.38 -11.72
C GLN A 222 7.19 -17.47 -10.77
N LEU A 223 5.89 -17.25 -11.01
CA LEU A 223 5.05 -16.52 -10.08
C LEU A 223 4.90 -17.33 -8.78
N LEU A 224 5.02 -16.67 -7.64
CA LEU A 224 4.78 -17.30 -6.34
C LEU A 224 3.28 -17.55 -6.17
N ASP A 225 2.90 -18.79 -5.93
CA ASP A 225 1.53 -19.12 -5.54
C ASP A 225 1.34 -18.75 -4.07
N LEU A 226 0.73 -17.57 -3.82
CA LEU A 226 0.47 -17.06 -2.48
C LEU A 226 -0.59 -17.90 -1.72
N SER A 227 -1.12 -18.95 -2.32
CA SER A 227 -2.08 -19.87 -1.71
C SER A 227 -1.44 -21.05 -0.96
N GLU A 228 -0.13 -21.30 -1.10
CA GLU A 228 0.57 -22.45 -0.53
C GLU A 228 1.59 -22.11 0.57
N HIS A 229 1.32 -21.17 1.48
CA HIS A 229 2.06 -21.10 2.73
C HIS A 229 1.11 -21.41 3.89
N PRO A 230 1.18 -22.63 4.48
CA PRO A 230 0.57 -22.92 5.77
C PRO A 230 1.34 -22.18 6.90
N PRO A 231 0.73 -22.07 8.07
CA PRO A 231 1.02 -21.12 9.17
C PRO A 231 2.41 -21.21 9.79
#